data_6a65eb517b7f70f7c81b2c8a5e4fd11d
#
_entry.id   6a65eb517b7f70f7c81b2c8a5e4fd11d
#
_cell.length_a   1.000
_cell.length_b   1.000
_cell.length_c   1.000
_cell.angle_alpha   90.00
_cell.angle_beta   90.00
_cell.angle_gamma   90.00
#
_symmetry.space_group_name_H-M   'P 1'
#
loop_
_entity.id
_entity.type
_entity.pdbx_description
1 polymer ?
#
loop_
_entity_poly.entity_id
_entity_poly.type
_entity_poly.pdbx_seq_one_letter_code
_entity_poly.pdbx_strand_id
1 'polypeptide(L)'
;MVRLHALLPSIAMALAAPAKHTMKKLVAFDLDGTLLNPEHRLTQPTLDKLRELDTLGVSIVFATGRSAPAVYEHVAALGIQNTLPCVLYNGAVCYAFPQPCADAAEASARKEELFSLGIDLADAAAVCAFAAERDLLVQYYVGDHIYVRPTCDEHRDLVRRYHELTGASHTTVEEYPLTESPAKMLLMTDDPDGVLAVVREAQASGALPEGLSSIRGSPPFFVEMLGTGVYKGSGLAKLCERRGVAMTDVVAFGRARRPIRATMASVIPSDNTQATARTM
;
A
#
# COMPACT_ATOMS: atom_id res chain seq x y z
N MET A 1 9.84 -4.49 16.88
CA MET A 1 10.76 -4.84 15.78
C MET A 1 10.82 -6.35 15.69
N VAL A 2 10.00 -6.96 14.83
CA VAL A 2 10.08 -8.42 14.59
C VAL A 2 11.38 -8.64 13.83
N ARG A 3 12.29 -9.40 14.45
CA ARG A 3 13.54 -9.75 13.78
C ARG A 3 13.18 -10.68 12.62
N LEU A 4 13.25 -10.18 11.39
CA LEU A 4 13.10 -10.96 10.15
C LEU A 4 13.98 -12.23 10.18
N HIS A 5 15.08 -12.19 10.93
CA HIS A 5 15.97 -13.33 11.21
C HIS A 5 15.27 -14.53 11.88
N ALA A 6 14.22 -14.29 12.67
CA ALA A 6 13.49 -15.38 13.34
C ALA A 6 12.38 -15.98 12.44
N LEU A 7 11.92 -15.23 11.44
CA LEU A 7 10.84 -15.67 10.54
C LEU A 7 11.37 -16.39 9.28
N LEU A 8 12.57 -16.07 8.83
CA LEU A 8 13.13 -16.64 7.60
C LEU A 8 13.48 -18.13 7.67
N PRO A 9 13.95 -18.71 8.81
CA PRO A 9 14.04 -20.16 8.94
C PRO A 9 12.67 -20.85 8.79
N SER A 10 11.61 -20.21 9.25
CA SER A 10 10.22 -20.69 9.10
C SER A 10 9.73 -20.61 7.65
N ILE A 11 10.17 -19.61 6.88
CA ILE A 11 9.86 -19.49 5.45
C ILE A 11 10.57 -20.60 4.67
N ALA A 12 11.86 -20.79 4.90
CA ALA A 12 12.63 -21.86 4.25
C ALA A 12 12.09 -23.25 4.64
N MET A 13 11.67 -23.45 5.88
CA MET A 13 11.10 -24.72 6.36
C MET A 13 9.69 -24.95 5.82
N ALA A 14 8.87 -23.90 5.68
CA ALA A 14 7.54 -24.00 5.05
C ALA A 14 7.63 -24.27 3.54
N LEU A 15 8.73 -23.87 2.90
CA LEU A 15 9.01 -24.11 1.48
C LEU A 15 9.74 -25.44 1.25
N ALA A 16 10.40 -26.02 2.25
CA ALA A 16 11.25 -27.21 2.15
C ALA A 16 10.63 -28.52 2.69
N ALA A 17 9.37 -28.54 3.09
CA ALA A 17 8.72 -29.74 3.59
C ALA A 17 8.51 -30.76 2.45
N PRO A 18 8.95 -32.03 2.59
CA PRO A 18 8.84 -33.04 1.56
C PRO A 18 7.46 -33.70 1.58
N ALA A 19 6.49 -33.12 0.92
CA ALA A 19 5.25 -33.79 0.51
C ALA A 19 4.64 -33.01 -0.63
N LYS A 20 4.50 -33.55 -1.82
CA LYS A 20 3.66 -33.15 -2.97
C LYS A 20 3.01 -31.72 -2.95
N HIS A 21 3.63 -30.75 -2.27
CA HIS A 21 3.23 -29.35 -2.27
C HIS A 21 4.03 -28.64 -3.36
N THR A 22 3.31 -28.19 -4.37
CA THR A 22 3.80 -27.15 -5.28
C THR A 22 4.42 -26.06 -4.44
N MET A 23 5.69 -25.72 -4.69
CA MET A 23 6.35 -24.60 -4.01
C MET A 23 5.48 -23.37 -4.09
N LYS A 24 5.34 -22.63 -3.00
CA LYS A 24 4.63 -21.35 -3.01
C LYS A 24 5.26 -20.47 -4.08
N LYS A 25 4.45 -20.08 -5.04
CA LYS A 25 4.94 -19.38 -6.23
C LYS A 25 5.14 -17.89 -6.00
N LEU A 26 4.50 -17.34 -4.93
CA LEU A 26 4.48 -15.92 -4.67
C LEU A 26 4.53 -15.63 -3.17
N VAL A 27 5.38 -14.67 -2.79
CA VAL A 27 5.44 -14.13 -1.43
C VAL A 27 5.22 -12.63 -1.47
N ALA A 28 4.15 -12.17 -0.81
CA ALA A 28 3.80 -10.77 -0.71
C ALA A 28 4.25 -10.19 0.63
N PHE A 29 4.85 -9.02 0.60
CA PHE A 29 5.32 -8.31 1.77
C PHE A 29 4.69 -6.92 1.87
N ASP A 30 4.18 -6.57 3.04
CA ASP A 30 3.97 -5.17 3.40
C ASP A 30 5.33 -4.50 3.67
N LEU A 31 5.41 -3.20 3.46
CA LEU A 31 6.63 -2.42 3.69
C LEU A 31 6.68 -1.90 5.11
N ASP A 32 5.78 -1.01 5.49
CA ASP A 32 5.81 -0.30 6.76
C ASP A 32 5.52 -1.20 7.95
N GLY A 33 6.48 -1.25 8.87
CA GLY A 33 6.39 -2.11 10.06
C GLY A 33 6.53 -3.62 9.77
N THR A 34 6.92 -3.98 8.54
CA THR A 34 7.17 -5.38 8.11
C THR A 34 8.58 -5.51 7.54
N LEU A 35 8.85 -5.06 6.31
CA LEU A 35 10.18 -5.10 5.70
C LEU A 35 11.06 -3.91 6.09
N LEU A 36 10.45 -2.73 6.23
CA LEU A 36 11.19 -1.51 6.54
C LEU A 36 11.48 -1.40 8.05
N ASN A 37 12.68 -0.92 8.36
CA ASN A 37 13.08 -0.54 9.71
C ASN A 37 12.42 0.80 10.15
N PRO A 38 12.61 1.27 11.40
CA PRO A 38 12.04 2.54 11.86
C PRO A 38 12.49 3.75 11.04
N GLU A 39 13.63 3.69 10.37
CA GLU A 39 14.17 4.72 9.48
C GLU A 39 13.63 4.59 8.05
N HIS A 40 12.58 3.80 7.84
CA HIS A 40 11.93 3.51 6.55
C HIS A 40 12.88 2.97 5.48
N ARG A 41 13.86 2.14 5.85
CA ARG A 41 14.85 1.55 4.93
C ARG A 41 14.82 0.02 4.97
N LEU A 42 15.12 -0.59 3.83
CA LEU A 42 15.47 -2.00 3.74
C LEU A 42 16.88 -2.21 4.30
N THR A 43 17.02 -3.07 5.31
CA THR A 43 18.35 -3.37 5.87
C THR A 43 19.09 -4.38 4.99
N GLN A 44 20.43 -4.39 5.05
CA GLN A 44 21.22 -5.34 4.27
C GLN A 44 20.82 -6.81 4.51
N PRO A 45 20.60 -7.26 5.76
CA PRO A 45 20.11 -8.63 6.00
C PRO A 45 18.75 -8.92 5.35
N THR A 46 17.84 -7.90 5.27
CA THR A 46 16.55 -8.02 4.59
C THR A 46 16.76 -8.18 3.07
N LEU A 47 17.61 -7.33 2.48
CA LEU A 47 17.94 -7.39 1.05
C LEU A 47 18.55 -8.74 0.67
N ASP A 48 19.50 -9.26 1.46
CA ASP A 48 20.15 -10.54 1.19
C ASP A 48 19.15 -11.70 1.18
N LYS A 49 18.16 -11.67 2.10
CA LYS A 49 17.12 -12.70 2.15
C LYS A 49 16.09 -12.58 1.02
N LEU A 50 15.76 -11.39 0.58
CA LEU A 50 14.89 -11.19 -0.59
C LEU A 50 15.61 -11.70 -1.87
N ARG A 51 16.91 -11.42 -2.01
CA ARG A 51 17.72 -11.96 -3.13
C ARG A 51 17.82 -13.49 -3.09
N GLU A 52 17.97 -14.08 -1.91
CA GLU A 52 17.95 -15.54 -1.75
C GLU A 52 16.60 -16.14 -2.20
N LEU A 53 15.46 -15.54 -1.82
CA LEU A 53 14.13 -15.97 -2.29
C LEU A 53 14.02 -15.87 -3.82
N ASP A 54 14.51 -14.78 -4.40
CA ASP A 54 14.51 -14.59 -5.86
C ASP A 54 15.32 -15.67 -6.58
N THR A 55 16.52 -16.03 -6.07
CA THR A 55 17.35 -17.11 -6.63
C THR A 55 16.70 -18.50 -6.53
N LEU A 56 15.82 -18.70 -5.55
CA LEU A 56 15.00 -19.91 -5.41
C LEU A 56 13.77 -19.92 -6.35
N GLY A 57 13.62 -18.91 -7.19
CA GLY A 57 12.50 -18.79 -8.14
C GLY A 57 11.17 -18.41 -7.50
N VAL A 58 11.19 -17.86 -6.28
CA VAL A 58 10.00 -17.37 -5.60
C VAL A 58 9.69 -15.94 -6.08
N SER A 59 8.50 -15.71 -6.61
CA SER A 59 8.07 -14.38 -7.00
C SER A 59 7.84 -13.51 -5.76
N ILE A 60 8.58 -12.40 -5.66
CA ILE A 60 8.43 -11.41 -4.59
C ILE A 60 7.42 -10.37 -5.05
N VAL A 61 6.55 -9.91 -4.13
CA VAL A 61 5.58 -8.82 -4.37
C VAL A 61 5.63 -7.87 -3.18
N PHE A 62 5.68 -6.57 -3.45
CA PHE A 62 5.39 -5.58 -2.42
C PHE A 62 3.89 -5.24 -2.44
N ALA A 63 3.24 -5.23 -1.26
CA ALA A 63 1.83 -4.90 -1.10
C ALA A 63 1.66 -3.83 -0.01
N THR A 64 1.55 -2.56 -0.40
CA THR A 64 1.66 -1.42 0.50
C THR A 64 0.61 -0.34 0.24
N GLY A 65 0.37 0.53 1.24
CA GLY A 65 -0.42 1.76 1.07
C GLY A 65 0.35 2.90 0.42
N ARG A 66 1.66 2.74 0.23
CA ARG A 66 2.52 3.77 -0.37
C ARG A 66 2.15 4.04 -1.81
N SER A 67 2.44 5.28 -2.26
CA SER A 67 2.38 5.68 -3.67
C SER A 67 3.58 5.12 -4.46
N ALA A 68 3.51 5.15 -5.78
CA ALA A 68 4.59 4.67 -6.62
C ALA A 68 5.92 5.43 -6.38
N PRO A 69 5.97 6.78 -6.32
CA PRO A 69 7.20 7.49 -6.00
C PRO A 69 7.82 7.09 -4.64
N ALA A 70 6.99 6.77 -3.65
CA ALA A 70 7.46 6.39 -2.32
C ALA A 70 8.08 4.99 -2.24
N VAL A 71 8.09 4.21 -3.33
CA VAL A 71 8.72 2.88 -3.36
C VAL A 71 9.92 2.79 -4.30
N TYR A 72 10.19 3.78 -5.16
CA TYR A 72 11.24 3.69 -6.18
C TYR A 72 12.62 3.39 -5.61
N GLU A 73 13.02 4.05 -4.52
CA GLU A 73 14.30 3.78 -3.84
C GLU A 73 14.37 2.35 -3.31
N HIS A 74 13.26 1.83 -2.77
CA HIS A 74 13.21 0.45 -2.27
C HIS A 74 13.28 -0.58 -3.41
N VAL A 75 12.65 -0.27 -4.55
CA VAL A 75 12.72 -1.09 -5.77
C VAL A 75 14.16 -1.14 -6.30
N ALA A 76 14.82 0.01 -6.41
CA ALA A 76 16.19 0.11 -6.89
C ALA A 76 17.18 -0.61 -5.96
N ALA A 77 17.01 -0.46 -4.63
CA ALA A 77 17.89 -1.10 -3.65
C ALA A 77 17.80 -2.63 -3.63
N LEU A 78 16.72 -3.22 -4.18
CA LEU A 78 16.44 -4.64 -4.03
C LEU A 78 17.50 -5.54 -4.72
N GLY A 79 17.85 -5.22 -5.98
CA GLY A 79 18.91 -5.91 -6.71
C GLY A 79 18.62 -7.40 -6.93
N ILE A 80 17.38 -7.74 -7.23
CA ILE A 80 16.92 -9.08 -7.66
C ILE A 80 17.08 -9.24 -9.18
N GLN A 81 16.81 -10.41 -9.72
CA GLN A 81 16.91 -10.69 -11.17
C GLN A 81 15.53 -10.66 -11.84
N ASN A 82 14.49 -11.03 -11.10
CA ASN A 82 13.13 -11.14 -11.64
C ASN A 82 12.36 -9.84 -11.47
N THR A 83 11.44 -9.57 -12.40
CA THR A 83 10.52 -8.42 -12.30
C THR A 83 9.80 -8.40 -10.96
N LEU A 84 9.80 -7.25 -10.31
CA LEU A 84 9.12 -7.01 -9.03
C LEU A 84 7.72 -6.41 -9.26
N PRO A 85 6.64 -7.13 -9.02
CA PRO A 85 5.32 -6.52 -8.93
C PRO A 85 5.14 -5.78 -7.61
N CYS A 86 4.56 -4.59 -7.67
CA CYS A 86 4.18 -3.82 -6.49
C CYS A 86 2.68 -3.48 -6.54
N VAL A 87 1.92 -4.01 -5.59
CA VAL A 87 0.54 -3.64 -5.33
C VAL A 87 0.55 -2.45 -4.39
N LEU A 88 0.23 -1.27 -4.91
CA LEU A 88 0.39 0.04 -4.31
C LEU A 88 -0.97 0.66 -3.97
N TYR A 89 -0.95 1.82 -3.27
CA TYR A 89 -2.17 2.57 -2.92
C TYR A 89 -3.22 1.68 -2.25
N ASN A 90 -2.80 0.84 -1.29
CA ASN A 90 -3.65 -0.14 -0.61
C ASN A 90 -4.41 -1.10 -1.54
N GLY A 91 -3.86 -1.41 -2.71
CA GLY A 91 -4.45 -2.36 -3.65
C GLY A 91 -5.00 -1.75 -4.93
N ALA A 92 -5.05 -0.42 -5.01
CA ALA A 92 -5.67 0.28 -6.14
C ALA A 92 -4.87 0.14 -7.45
N VAL A 93 -3.54 0.12 -7.39
CA VAL A 93 -2.70 0.04 -8.60
C VAL A 93 -1.62 -1.02 -8.43
N CYS A 94 -1.32 -1.73 -9.49
CA CYS A 94 -0.17 -2.61 -9.54
C CYS A 94 0.75 -2.22 -10.68
N TYR A 95 2.01 -1.96 -10.35
CA TYR A 95 3.09 -1.80 -11.32
C TYR A 95 4.03 -3.00 -11.29
N ALA A 96 4.54 -3.38 -12.46
CA ALA A 96 5.69 -4.25 -12.60
C ALA A 96 6.95 -3.39 -12.76
N PHE A 97 7.97 -3.69 -11.98
CA PHE A 97 9.27 -3.03 -12.05
C PHE A 97 10.30 -4.03 -12.60
N PRO A 98 10.71 -3.90 -13.89
CA PRO A 98 11.79 -4.70 -14.44
C PRO A 98 13.06 -4.52 -13.61
N GLN A 99 13.75 -5.62 -13.31
CA GLN A 99 14.96 -5.65 -12.50
C GLN A 99 16.16 -6.15 -13.33
N PRO A 100 17.37 -5.81 -12.92
CA PRO A 100 17.71 -4.84 -11.88
C PRO A 100 17.42 -3.39 -12.31
N CYS A 101 17.21 -2.51 -11.32
CA CYS A 101 17.15 -1.06 -11.51
C CYS A 101 18.38 -0.40 -10.86
N ALA A 102 19.01 0.55 -11.52
CA ALA A 102 20.19 1.23 -10.99
C ALA A 102 19.83 2.25 -9.90
N ASP A 103 18.71 2.94 -10.07
CA ASP A 103 18.24 4.00 -9.17
C ASP A 103 16.71 4.19 -9.25
N ALA A 104 16.21 5.14 -8.46
CA ALA A 104 14.79 5.50 -8.41
C ALA A 104 14.26 6.08 -9.73
N ALA A 105 15.10 6.80 -10.49
CA ALA A 105 14.71 7.40 -11.76
C ALA A 105 14.50 6.29 -12.82
N GLU A 106 15.37 5.30 -12.86
CA GLU A 106 15.20 4.14 -13.73
C GLU A 106 13.98 3.30 -13.31
N ALA A 107 13.75 3.10 -12.01
CA ALA A 107 12.57 2.42 -11.52
C ALA A 107 11.29 3.14 -11.96
N SER A 108 11.25 4.47 -11.86
CA SER A 108 10.13 5.28 -12.35
C SER A 108 9.92 5.17 -13.85
N ALA A 109 11.02 5.27 -14.63
CA ALA A 109 10.95 5.28 -16.09
C ALA A 109 10.55 3.93 -16.70
N ARG A 110 10.91 2.82 -16.06
CA ARG A 110 10.71 1.46 -16.56
C ARG A 110 9.49 0.74 -15.99
N LYS A 111 8.77 1.37 -15.05
CA LYS A 111 7.57 0.74 -14.49
C LYS A 111 6.49 0.52 -15.55
N GLU A 112 5.83 -0.61 -15.48
CA GLU A 112 4.71 -0.97 -16.35
C GLU A 112 3.45 -1.15 -15.51
N GLU A 113 2.35 -0.48 -15.87
CA GLU A 113 1.09 -0.66 -15.18
C GLU A 113 0.47 -2.01 -15.56
N LEU A 114 0.26 -2.86 -14.57
CA LEU A 114 -0.44 -4.14 -14.76
C LEU A 114 -1.95 -3.96 -14.67
N PHE A 115 -2.42 -3.15 -13.70
CA PHE A 115 -3.82 -2.78 -13.56
C PHE A 115 -3.98 -1.54 -12.67
N SER A 116 -5.10 -0.84 -12.86
CA SER A 116 -5.61 0.18 -11.96
C SER A 116 -7.05 -0.14 -11.54
N LEU A 117 -7.36 0.02 -10.27
CA LEU A 117 -8.66 -0.10 -9.61
C LEU A 117 -8.95 1.20 -8.86
N GLY A 118 -8.76 2.32 -9.54
CA GLY A 118 -8.95 3.65 -8.97
C GLY A 118 -10.40 3.94 -8.60
N ILE A 119 -10.63 5.11 -8.04
CA ILE A 119 -11.97 5.64 -7.76
C ILE A 119 -12.58 6.10 -9.08
N ASP A 120 -13.82 5.72 -9.37
CA ASP A 120 -14.52 6.18 -10.56
C ASP A 120 -14.63 7.71 -10.59
N LEU A 121 -14.59 8.31 -11.78
CA LEU A 121 -14.59 9.77 -11.93
C LEU A 121 -15.80 10.45 -11.30
N ALA A 122 -16.98 9.84 -11.42
CA ALA A 122 -18.20 10.36 -10.80
C ALA A 122 -18.10 10.34 -9.26
N ASP A 123 -17.54 9.26 -8.70
CA ASP A 123 -17.31 9.11 -7.26
C ASP A 123 -16.24 10.09 -6.78
N ALA A 124 -15.16 10.26 -7.54
CA ALA A 124 -14.11 11.23 -7.24
C ALA A 124 -14.64 12.68 -7.24
N ALA A 125 -15.49 13.02 -8.22
CA ALA A 125 -16.16 14.32 -8.26
C ALA A 125 -17.09 14.53 -7.04
N ALA A 126 -17.84 13.50 -6.64
CA ALA A 126 -18.68 13.56 -5.44
C ALA A 126 -17.85 13.78 -4.16
N VAL A 127 -16.70 13.11 -4.04
CA VAL A 127 -15.77 13.30 -2.91
C VAL A 127 -15.19 14.72 -2.91
N CYS A 128 -14.81 15.27 -4.07
CA CYS A 128 -14.33 16.64 -4.18
C CYS A 128 -15.40 17.67 -3.80
N ALA A 129 -16.65 17.49 -4.24
CA ALA A 129 -17.77 18.35 -3.88
C ALA A 129 -18.08 18.29 -2.37
N PHE A 130 -18.15 17.08 -1.82
CA PHE A 130 -18.32 16.85 -0.38
C PHE A 130 -17.25 17.54 0.46
N ALA A 131 -16.00 17.45 0.04
CA ALA A 131 -14.87 18.08 0.71
C ALA A 131 -14.94 19.62 0.63
N ALA A 132 -15.30 20.17 -0.54
CA ALA A 132 -15.43 21.61 -0.75
C ALA A 132 -16.52 22.23 0.12
N GLU A 133 -17.67 21.56 0.29
CA GLU A 133 -18.75 22.01 1.18
C GLU A 133 -18.34 22.09 2.67
N ARG A 134 -17.28 21.39 3.05
CA ARG A 134 -16.81 21.25 4.44
C ARG A 134 -15.44 21.87 4.68
N ASP A 135 -14.95 22.61 3.70
CA ASP A 135 -13.61 23.22 3.71
C ASP A 135 -12.51 22.19 4.06
N LEU A 136 -12.60 20.97 3.48
CA LEU A 136 -11.59 19.92 3.63
C LEU A 136 -10.63 19.95 2.44
N LEU A 137 -9.34 19.89 2.73
CA LEU A 137 -8.32 19.75 1.69
C LEU A 137 -8.30 18.31 1.16
N VAL A 138 -8.38 18.17 -0.17
CA VAL A 138 -8.21 16.89 -0.84
C VAL A 138 -6.78 16.75 -1.37
N GLN A 139 -6.15 15.58 -1.19
CA GLN A 139 -5.05 15.11 -1.99
C GLN A 139 -5.58 14.10 -3.01
N TYR A 140 -5.42 14.41 -4.29
CA TYR A 140 -5.93 13.63 -5.43
C TYR A 140 -4.76 12.95 -6.14
N TYR A 141 -4.70 11.61 -6.09
CA TYR A 141 -3.54 10.82 -6.54
C TYR A 141 -3.75 10.25 -7.93
N VAL A 142 -3.01 10.75 -8.94
CA VAL A 142 -3.00 10.23 -10.30
C VAL A 142 -1.55 9.98 -10.75
N GLY A 143 -1.26 8.76 -11.16
CA GLY A 143 0.09 8.38 -11.55
C GLY A 143 1.09 8.67 -10.42
N ASP A 144 2.12 9.44 -10.73
CA ASP A 144 3.15 9.85 -9.77
C ASP A 144 2.82 11.20 -9.08
N HIS A 145 1.70 11.84 -9.41
CA HIS A 145 1.34 13.16 -8.95
C HIS A 145 0.32 13.13 -7.81
N ILE A 146 0.47 14.09 -6.91
CA ILE A 146 -0.47 14.39 -5.85
C ILE A 146 -0.97 15.81 -6.08
N TYR A 147 -2.19 15.93 -6.58
CA TYR A 147 -2.81 17.24 -6.81
C TYR A 147 -3.50 17.72 -5.55
N VAL A 148 -3.30 19.00 -5.24
CA VAL A 148 -3.91 19.71 -4.09
C VAL A 148 -4.43 21.06 -4.51
N ARG A 149 -5.52 21.50 -3.86
CA ARG A 149 -6.11 22.83 -4.05
C ARG A 149 -6.26 23.52 -2.69
N PRO A 150 -5.16 24.06 -2.11
CA PRO A 150 -5.23 24.76 -0.83
C PRO A 150 -5.92 26.11 -1.00
N THR A 151 -7.00 26.34 -0.27
CA THR A 151 -7.83 27.57 -0.30
C THR A 151 -7.52 28.51 0.86
N CYS A 152 -6.92 28.02 1.94
CA CYS A 152 -6.61 28.75 3.16
C CYS A 152 -5.22 28.39 3.72
N ASP A 153 -4.78 29.06 4.79
CA ASP A 153 -3.49 28.81 5.42
C ASP A 153 -3.44 27.44 6.12
N GLU A 154 -4.53 27.00 6.69
CA GLU A 154 -4.68 25.69 7.31
C GLU A 154 -4.44 24.57 6.29
N HIS A 155 -4.96 24.71 5.06
CA HIS A 155 -4.70 23.76 3.98
C HIS A 155 -3.23 23.75 3.58
N ARG A 156 -2.58 24.92 3.49
CA ARG A 156 -1.13 25.01 3.19
C ARG A 156 -0.29 24.37 4.29
N ASP A 157 -0.70 24.50 5.55
CA ASP A 157 -0.04 23.84 6.68
C ASP A 157 -0.18 22.32 6.61
N LEU A 158 -1.35 21.78 6.31
CA LEU A 158 -1.58 20.34 6.10
C LEU A 158 -0.70 19.77 5.00
N VAL A 159 -0.59 20.47 3.85
CA VAL A 159 0.31 20.07 2.75
C VAL A 159 1.76 20.05 3.21
N ARG A 160 2.21 21.10 3.91
CA ARG A 160 3.58 21.21 4.43
C ARG A 160 3.88 20.07 5.41
N ARG A 161 3.03 19.82 6.40
CA ARG A 161 3.21 18.73 7.38
C ARG A 161 3.25 17.35 6.72
N TYR A 162 2.42 17.14 5.70
CA TYR A 162 2.43 15.87 4.96
C TYR A 162 3.73 15.70 4.18
N HIS A 163 4.22 16.77 3.51
CA HIS A 163 5.52 16.78 2.84
C HIS A 163 6.67 16.49 3.80
N GLU A 164 6.73 17.19 4.95
CA GLU A 164 7.79 17.00 5.97
C GLU A 164 7.83 15.57 6.50
N LEU A 165 6.67 14.94 6.65
CA LEU A 165 6.56 13.59 7.18
C LEU A 165 6.89 12.50 6.15
N THR A 166 6.48 12.69 4.90
CA THR A 166 6.50 11.63 3.88
C THR A 166 7.51 11.86 2.76
N GLY A 167 8.03 13.08 2.63
CA GLY A 167 8.84 13.50 1.48
C GLY A 167 8.02 13.67 0.18
N ALA A 168 6.70 13.51 0.22
CA ALA A 168 5.86 13.56 -0.97
C ALA A 168 5.78 14.98 -1.53
N SER A 169 5.95 15.12 -2.85
CA SER A 169 5.77 16.39 -3.56
C SER A 169 4.31 16.54 -3.99
N HIS A 170 3.82 17.80 -3.97
CA HIS A 170 2.46 18.14 -4.35
C HIS A 170 2.45 19.09 -5.54
N THR A 171 1.45 18.95 -6.39
CA THR A 171 1.15 19.87 -7.48
C THR A 171 -0.10 20.67 -7.11
N THR A 172 0.08 21.98 -6.90
CA THR A 172 -1.06 22.87 -6.66
C THR A 172 -1.81 23.14 -7.96
N VAL A 173 -3.14 23.01 -7.92
CA VAL A 173 -4.04 23.20 -9.06
C VAL A 173 -5.18 24.15 -8.69
N GLU A 174 -5.78 24.79 -9.69
CA GLU A 174 -7.01 25.56 -9.53
C GLU A 174 -8.24 24.65 -9.52
N GLU A 175 -8.19 23.55 -10.30
CA GLU A 175 -9.22 22.52 -10.38
C GLU A 175 -8.57 21.13 -10.40
N TYR A 176 -9.23 20.15 -9.75
CA TYR A 176 -8.74 18.76 -9.78
C TYR A 176 -8.88 18.16 -11.18
N PRO A 177 -7.95 17.27 -11.60
CA PRO A 177 -7.99 16.66 -12.93
C PRO A 177 -9.06 15.54 -12.98
N LEU A 178 -10.34 15.92 -12.95
CA LEU A 178 -11.48 15.00 -13.00
C LEU A 178 -11.66 14.29 -14.37
N THR A 179 -10.59 14.19 -15.14
CA THR A 179 -10.51 13.41 -16.39
C THR A 179 -9.73 12.11 -16.20
N GLU A 180 -9.07 11.95 -15.07
CA GLU A 180 -8.29 10.78 -14.73
C GLU A 180 -8.70 10.22 -13.37
N SER A 181 -9.04 8.92 -13.31
CA SER A 181 -9.43 8.23 -12.08
C SER A 181 -8.28 8.21 -11.07
N PRO A 182 -8.47 8.76 -9.84
CA PRO A 182 -7.42 8.73 -8.85
C PRO A 182 -7.25 7.32 -8.29
N ALA A 183 -6.01 6.92 -8.04
CA ALA A 183 -5.71 5.68 -7.34
C ALA A 183 -6.28 5.67 -5.92
N LYS A 184 -6.26 6.83 -5.27
CA LYS A 184 -6.86 7.12 -3.97
C LYS A 184 -7.04 8.62 -3.79
N MET A 185 -7.82 9.00 -2.77
CA MET A 185 -7.91 10.39 -2.32
C MET A 185 -7.71 10.45 -0.81
N LEU A 186 -7.10 11.53 -0.30
CA LEU A 186 -7.03 11.80 1.13
C LEU A 186 -7.84 13.05 1.45
N LEU A 187 -8.72 12.98 2.44
CA LEU A 187 -9.34 14.13 3.07
C LEU A 187 -8.46 14.53 4.25
N MET A 188 -7.75 15.63 4.11
CA MET A 188 -6.79 16.12 5.10
C MET A 188 -7.50 16.89 6.20
N THR A 189 -7.16 16.57 7.46
CA THR A 189 -7.84 17.14 8.63
C THR A 189 -7.06 16.88 9.91
N ASP A 190 -7.20 17.74 10.91
CA ASP A 190 -6.69 17.48 12.27
C ASP A 190 -7.66 16.65 13.12
N ASP A 191 -8.92 16.46 12.65
CA ASP A 191 -9.92 15.57 13.27
C ASP A 191 -10.33 14.42 12.33
N PRO A 192 -9.47 13.42 12.11
CA PRO A 192 -9.80 12.32 11.21
C PRO A 192 -10.93 11.41 11.71
N ASP A 193 -11.16 11.36 13.02
CA ASP A 193 -12.25 10.55 13.57
C ASP A 193 -13.61 11.22 13.33
N GLY A 194 -13.70 12.55 13.51
CA GLY A 194 -14.88 13.34 13.16
C GLY A 194 -15.17 13.32 11.66
N VAL A 195 -14.16 13.56 10.81
CA VAL A 195 -14.34 13.49 9.35
C VAL A 195 -14.76 12.09 8.91
N LEU A 196 -14.20 11.03 9.49
CA LEU A 196 -14.60 9.65 9.16
C LEU A 196 -16.05 9.37 9.55
N ALA A 197 -16.52 9.92 10.67
CA ALA A 197 -17.93 9.78 11.08
C ALA A 197 -18.87 10.49 10.07
N VAL A 198 -18.53 11.72 9.67
CA VAL A 198 -19.32 12.49 8.69
C VAL A 198 -19.30 11.84 7.30
N VAL A 199 -18.16 11.28 6.86
CA VAL A 199 -18.07 10.49 5.62
C VAL A 199 -19.02 9.29 5.66
N ARG A 200 -19.03 8.54 6.76
CA ARG A 200 -19.92 7.37 6.91
C ARG A 200 -21.40 7.76 6.94
N GLU A 201 -21.74 8.87 7.56
CA GLU A 201 -23.11 9.42 7.54
C GLU A 201 -23.52 9.82 6.12
N ALA A 202 -22.64 10.49 5.38
CA ALA A 202 -22.84 10.85 3.98
C ALA A 202 -23.02 9.62 3.08
N GLN A 203 -22.26 8.55 3.33
CA GLN A 203 -22.43 7.28 2.65
C GLN A 203 -23.78 6.63 2.98
N ALA A 204 -24.17 6.62 4.25
CA ALA A 204 -25.45 6.03 4.69
C ALA A 204 -26.67 6.80 4.16
N SER A 205 -26.56 8.12 3.94
CA SER A 205 -27.64 8.96 3.39
C SER A 205 -27.63 9.00 1.84
N GLY A 206 -26.64 8.41 1.18
CA GLY A 206 -26.49 8.44 -0.27
C GLY A 206 -25.88 9.75 -0.82
N ALA A 207 -25.40 10.66 0.05
CA ALA A 207 -24.69 11.87 -0.37
C ALA A 207 -23.26 11.57 -0.86
N LEU A 208 -22.68 10.46 -0.43
CA LEU A 208 -21.46 9.87 -0.98
C LEU A 208 -21.73 8.42 -1.40
N PRO A 209 -21.03 7.89 -2.41
CA PRO A 209 -21.15 6.50 -2.82
C PRO A 209 -20.87 5.53 -1.67
N GLU A 210 -21.82 4.63 -1.38
CA GLU A 210 -21.73 3.66 -0.28
C GLU A 210 -20.56 2.70 -0.45
N GLY A 211 -20.23 2.37 -1.70
CA GLY A 211 -19.17 1.40 -2.03
C GLY A 211 -17.75 1.88 -1.76
N LEU A 212 -17.50 3.18 -1.65
CA LEU A 212 -16.16 3.70 -1.39
C LEU A 212 -15.68 3.25 -0.01
N SER A 213 -14.44 2.76 0.05
CA SER A 213 -13.78 2.48 1.33
C SER A 213 -13.28 3.77 1.94
N SER A 214 -13.59 3.99 3.23
CA SER A 214 -13.07 5.12 4.01
C SER A 214 -12.29 4.60 5.22
N ILE A 215 -11.03 5.01 5.37
CA ILE A 215 -10.10 4.51 6.39
C ILE A 215 -9.40 5.68 7.06
N ARG A 216 -9.35 5.64 8.41
CA ARG A 216 -8.52 6.58 9.18
C ARG A 216 -7.06 6.41 8.81
N GLY A 217 -6.40 7.49 8.47
CA GLY A 217 -4.97 7.50 8.12
C GLY A 217 -4.04 7.23 9.30
N SER A 218 -2.81 6.93 8.96
CA SER A 218 -1.69 6.85 9.91
C SER A 218 -0.46 7.46 9.23
N PRO A 219 0.00 8.60 9.66
CA PRO A 219 -0.36 9.38 10.86
C PRO A 219 -1.79 9.92 10.84
N PRO A 220 -2.33 10.29 12.02
CA PRO A 220 -3.76 10.58 12.17
C PRO A 220 -4.12 12.02 11.81
N PHE A 221 -3.90 12.46 10.58
CA PHE A 221 -4.36 13.77 10.08
C PHE A 221 -4.93 13.69 8.66
N PHE A 222 -5.55 12.54 8.32
CA PHE A 222 -6.34 12.36 7.10
C PHE A 222 -7.28 11.17 7.18
N VAL A 223 -8.31 11.18 6.35
CA VAL A 223 -9.13 10.02 6.00
C VAL A 223 -8.80 9.61 4.57
N GLU A 224 -8.41 8.35 4.38
CA GLU A 224 -8.10 7.78 3.07
C GLU A 224 -9.38 7.22 2.44
N MET A 225 -9.65 7.64 1.20
CA MET A 225 -10.73 7.15 0.36
C MET A 225 -10.16 6.26 -0.74
N LEU A 226 -10.76 5.08 -0.92
CA LEU A 226 -10.39 4.10 -1.94
C LEU A 226 -11.62 3.65 -2.73
N GLY A 227 -11.40 3.16 -3.94
CA GLY A 227 -12.46 2.59 -4.77
C GLY A 227 -13.20 1.42 -4.11
N THR A 228 -14.39 1.12 -4.61
CA THR A 228 -15.26 0.06 -4.10
C THR A 228 -14.54 -1.30 -4.09
N GLY A 229 -14.49 -1.92 -2.92
CA GLY A 229 -13.85 -3.23 -2.75
C GLY A 229 -12.33 -3.23 -2.86
N VAL A 230 -11.69 -2.06 -2.92
CA VAL A 230 -10.23 -1.93 -3.02
C VAL A 230 -9.59 -2.03 -1.64
N TYR A 231 -8.69 -3.00 -1.49
CA TYR A 231 -7.78 -3.19 -0.35
C TYR A 231 -6.58 -4.03 -0.80
N LYS A 232 -5.51 -4.10 -0.02
CA LYS A 232 -4.27 -4.83 -0.39
C LYS A 232 -4.53 -6.27 -0.85
N GLY A 233 -5.48 -6.96 -0.22
CA GLY A 233 -5.83 -8.34 -0.55
C GLY A 233 -6.55 -8.46 -1.89
N SER A 234 -7.44 -7.52 -2.25
CA SER A 234 -8.11 -7.52 -3.56
C SER A 234 -7.14 -7.20 -4.69
N GLY A 235 -6.22 -6.24 -4.48
CA GLY A 235 -5.15 -5.96 -5.43
C GLY A 235 -4.22 -7.16 -5.63
N LEU A 236 -3.85 -7.85 -4.54
CA LEU A 236 -3.04 -9.08 -4.62
C LEU A 236 -3.78 -10.21 -5.34
N ALA A 237 -5.07 -10.39 -5.07
CA ALA A 237 -5.90 -11.38 -5.77
C ALA A 237 -5.96 -11.08 -7.28
N LYS A 238 -6.12 -9.80 -7.66
CA LYS A 238 -6.11 -9.37 -9.06
C LYS A 238 -4.78 -9.64 -9.75
N LEU A 239 -3.65 -9.41 -9.07
CA LEU A 239 -2.33 -9.77 -9.57
C LEU A 239 -2.21 -11.28 -9.79
N CYS A 240 -2.66 -12.07 -8.81
CA CYS A 240 -2.63 -13.53 -8.89
C CYS A 240 -3.47 -14.06 -10.05
N GLU A 241 -4.68 -13.53 -10.25
CA GLU A 241 -5.54 -13.84 -11.37
C GLU A 241 -4.81 -13.60 -12.71
N ARG A 242 -4.20 -12.42 -12.89
CA ARG A 242 -3.47 -12.09 -14.13
C ARG A 242 -2.25 -12.97 -14.38
N ARG A 243 -1.64 -13.51 -13.32
CA ARG A 243 -0.45 -14.38 -13.40
C ARG A 243 -0.78 -15.87 -13.40
N GLY A 244 -2.06 -16.24 -13.31
CA GLY A 244 -2.47 -17.65 -13.19
C GLY A 244 -1.95 -18.33 -11.92
N VAL A 245 -1.76 -17.57 -10.83
CA VAL A 245 -1.31 -18.06 -9.53
C VAL A 245 -2.53 -18.23 -8.63
N ALA A 246 -2.73 -19.43 -8.07
CA ALA A 246 -3.80 -19.63 -7.10
C ALA A 246 -3.48 -18.90 -5.79
N MET A 247 -4.47 -18.27 -5.16
CA MET A 247 -4.26 -17.59 -3.86
C MET A 247 -3.77 -18.54 -2.76
N THR A 248 -4.03 -19.84 -2.88
CA THR A 248 -3.48 -20.89 -2.00
C THR A 248 -1.96 -21.06 -2.14
N ASP A 249 -1.38 -20.59 -3.24
CA ASP A 249 0.06 -20.61 -3.51
C ASP A 249 0.75 -19.31 -3.12
N VAL A 250 0.04 -18.42 -2.41
CA VAL A 250 0.55 -17.15 -1.92
C VAL A 250 0.82 -17.24 -0.42
N VAL A 251 1.95 -16.66 0.01
CA VAL A 251 2.22 -16.33 1.41
C VAL A 251 2.29 -14.82 1.53
N ALA A 252 1.61 -14.25 2.51
CA ALA A 252 1.64 -12.82 2.76
C ALA A 252 2.16 -12.49 4.17
N PHE A 253 3.07 -11.52 4.25
CA PHE A 253 3.61 -10.99 5.49
C PHE A 253 3.20 -9.53 5.64
N GLY A 254 2.59 -9.19 6.78
CA GLY A 254 2.14 -7.83 7.05
C GLY A 254 1.42 -7.70 8.38
N ARG A 255 1.14 -6.46 8.80
CA ARG A 255 0.28 -6.20 9.95
C ARG A 255 -1.18 -6.37 9.56
N ALA A 256 -1.87 -7.33 10.15
CA ALA A 256 -3.32 -7.47 10.00
C ALA A 256 -4.03 -6.36 10.80
N ARG A 257 -4.50 -5.31 10.14
CA ARG A 257 -5.39 -4.29 10.76
C ARG A 257 -6.86 -4.69 10.76
N ARG A 258 -7.24 -5.73 9.98
CA ARG A 258 -8.57 -6.39 9.97
C ARG A 258 -8.36 -7.86 9.69
N PRO A 259 -9.18 -8.76 10.28
CA PRO A 259 -9.17 -10.15 9.87
C PRO A 259 -9.55 -10.18 8.39
N ILE A 260 -8.65 -10.68 7.55
CA ILE A 260 -8.96 -11.01 6.17
C ILE A 260 -9.97 -12.14 6.24
N ARG A 261 -11.26 -11.81 6.04
CA ARG A 261 -12.30 -12.83 5.98
C ARG A 261 -11.99 -13.78 4.82
N ALA A 262 -11.69 -14.97 5.23
CA ALA A 262 -11.71 -16.24 4.51
C ALA A 262 -11.28 -16.21 3.03
N THR A 263 -10.06 -16.53 2.78
CA THR A 263 -9.51 -17.57 1.92
C THR A 263 -7.99 -17.45 1.78
N MET A 264 -7.30 -16.92 2.79
CA MET A 264 -5.84 -16.99 2.88
C MET A 264 -5.46 -18.11 3.84
N ALA A 265 -4.96 -19.21 3.31
CA ALA A 265 -4.20 -20.16 4.10
C ALA A 265 -2.87 -19.50 4.50
N SER A 266 -2.77 -19.10 5.77
CA SER A 266 -1.60 -18.55 6.46
C SER A 266 -1.24 -17.07 6.23
N VAL A 267 -1.94 -16.16 6.95
CA VAL A 267 -1.35 -14.90 7.41
C VAL A 267 -0.59 -15.21 8.69
N ILE A 268 0.71 -14.98 8.73
CA ILE A 268 1.50 -15.05 9.97
C ILE A 268 1.51 -13.63 10.56
N PRO A 269 0.81 -13.35 11.69
CA PRO A 269 0.87 -12.06 12.35
C PRO A 269 2.25 -11.84 12.95
N SER A 270 2.77 -10.64 12.82
CA SER A 270 3.96 -10.22 13.54
C SER A 270 3.57 -9.73 14.94
N ASP A 271 3.15 -10.63 15.83
CA ASP A 271 2.89 -10.26 17.22
C ASP A 271 4.17 -10.18 18.03
N ASN A 272 4.43 -8.97 18.50
CA ASN A 272 5.45 -8.66 19.48
C ASN A 272 4.78 -8.69 20.86
N THR A 273 4.47 -9.86 21.39
CA THR A 273 4.07 -10.02 22.79
C THR A 273 5.26 -10.59 23.57
N GLN A 274 5.70 -9.79 24.52
CA GLN A 274 6.73 -10.06 25.50
C GLN A 274 6.55 -11.45 26.12
N ALA A 275 7.54 -12.33 25.90
CA ALA A 275 7.72 -13.48 26.76
C ALA A 275 8.25 -12.98 28.12
N THR A 276 7.37 -12.81 29.08
CA THR A 276 7.75 -12.73 30.50
C THR A 276 8.30 -14.09 30.90
N ALA A 277 9.60 -14.16 31.05
CA ALA A 277 10.25 -15.25 31.73
C ALA A 277 9.70 -15.36 33.18
N ARG A 278 9.01 -16.44 33.47
CA ARG A 278 8.86 -16.90 34.86
C ARG A 278 9.93 -17.96 35.11
N THR A 279 10.86 -17.56 35.92
CA THR A 279 11.79 -18.44 36.63
C THR A 279 10.98 -19.28 37.64
N MET A 280 11.12 -20.58 37.58
CA MET A 280 11.24 -21.51 38.70
C MET A 280 12.07 -22.70 38.25
#